data_a860deb4257d9a65858507924cfa6cc0
#
_entry.id   a860deb4257d9a65858507924cfa6cc0
#
_cell.length_a   1.000
_cell.length_b   1.000
_cell.length_c   1.000
_cell.angle_alpha   90.00
_cell.angle_beta   90.00
_cell.angle_gamma   90.00
#
_symmetry.space_group_name_H-M   'P 1'
#
loop_
_entity.id
_entity.type
_entity.pdbx_description
1 polymer ?
#
loop_
_entity_poly.entity_id
_entity_poly.type
_entity_poly.pdbx_seq_one_letter_code
_entity_poly.pdbx_strand_id
1 'polypeptide(L)'
;HIQVMISTALFLKIRANHLTCVKLLHVLLMAVTLMSLKHFMAPEVYADFVGRILLLGGESTGKTTLAEALALKLETEWAPEYGREYWDLRNGELVFEDMLHIGQTQVAREQTLAQKSNRWGICDTSPLTTAIYSQVLFDRIDHALEVLTTRHYDHIFLCAPDFEFVQDGTRKDSAF
;
A
#
# COMPACT_ATOMS: atom_id res chain seq x y z
N HIS A 1 -7.44 19.67 4.37
CA HIS A 1 -7.12 20.13 2.99
C HIS A 1 -6.95 18.96 1.99
N ILE A 2 -6.49 17.77 2.41
CA ILE A 2 -6.37 16.59 1.53
C ILE A 2 -7.75 16.13 1.01
N GLN A 3 -8.79 16.27 1.82
CA GLN A 3 -10.17 15.88 1.45
C GLN A 3 -10.73 16.68 0.24
N VAL A 4 -10.25 17.89 0.01
CA VAL A 4 -10.67 18.76 -1.11
C VAL A 4 -9.97 18.38 -2.41
N MET A 5 -8.71 17.94 -2.37
CA MET A 5 -7.95 17.64 -3.58
C MET A 5 -8.39 16.34 -4.27
N ILE A 6 -8.76 15.31 -3.50
CA ILE A 6 -9.26 14.03 -4.08
C ILE A 6 -10.64 14.24 -4.72
N SER A 7 -11.49 15.08 -4.12
CA SER A 7 -12.82 15.41 -4.64
C SER A 7 -12.77 16.25 -5.92
N THR A 8 -11.81 17.19 -6.01
CA THR A 8 -11.73 18.16 -7.10
C THR A 8 -11.08 17.56 -8.36
N ALA A 9 -10.11 16.67 -8.21
CA ALA A 9 -9.45 16.03 -9.35
C ALA A 9 -10.36 15.01 -10.06
N LEU A 10 -11.29 14.39 -9.33
CA LEU A 10 -12.26 13.46 -9.93
C LEU A 10 -13.45 14.18 -10.58
N PHE A 11 -13.82 15.37 -10.09
CA PHE A 11 -14.98 16.14 -10.60
C PHE A 11 -14.65 17.10 -11.75
N LEU A 12 -13.41 17.52 -11.91
CA LEU A 12 -13.03 18.56 -12.89
C LEU A 12 -12.75 18.04 -14.32
N LYS A 13 -12.89 16.75 -14.58
CA LYS A 13 -12.64 16.18 -15.92
C LYS A 13 -13.84 15.52 -16.61
N ILE A 14 -15.05 15.76 -16.12
CA ILE A 14 -16.29 15.33 -16.78
C ILE A 14 -16.85 16.48 -17.61
N ARG A 15 -16.02 17.10 -18.43
CA ARG A 15 -16.53 17.92 -19.54
C ARG A 15 -15.95 17.40 -20.84
N ALA A 16 -16.86 16.72 -21.56
CA ALA A 16 -16.78 16.37 -22.97
C ALA A 16 -15.73 15.34 -23.40
N ASN A 17 -16.19 14.23 -23.82
CA ASN A 17 -16.12 13.64 -25.16
C ASN A 17 -16.71 12.22 -25.06
N HIS A 18 -17.45 11.80 -26.05
CA HIS A 18 -18.05 10.46 -26.18
C HIS A 18 -17.08 9.32 -25.81
N LEU A 19 -15.78 9.52 -26.05
CA LEU A 19 -14.69 8.60 -25.72
C LEU A 19 -14.45 8.45 -24.20
N THR A 20 -14.69 9.50 -23.42
CA THR A 20 -14.52 9.49 -21.94
C THR A 20 -15.69 8.77 -21.30
N CYS A 21 -16.89 8.92 -21.83
CA CYS A 21 -18.09 8.23 -21.35
C CYS A 21 -18.00 6.71 -21.60
N VAL A 22 -17.50 6.31 -22.76
CA VAL A 22 -17.27 4.90 -23.11
C VAL A 22 -16.19 4.28 -22.22
N LYS A 23 -15.10 5.00 -21.93
CA LYS A 23 -14.07 4.53 -21.00
C LYS A 23 -14.60 4.41 -19.56
N LEU A 24 -15.40 5.38 -19.12
CA LEU A 24 -16.00 5.34 -17.78
C LEU A 24 -17.01 4.19 -17.66
N LEU A 25 -17.82 3.98 -18.70
CA LEU A 25 -18.75 2.85 -18.76
C LEU A 25 -18.03 1.51 -18.80
N HIS A 26 -16.91 1.43 -19.52
CA HIS A 26 -16.06 0.23 -19.55
C HIS A 26 -15.43 -0.07 -18.19
N VAL A 27 -14.92 0.96 -17.50
CA VAL A 27 -14.38 0.82 -16.14
C VAL A 27 -15.45 0.43 -15.13
N LEU A 28 -16.67 0.99 -15.24
CA LEU A 28 -17.81 0.61 -14.40
C LEU A 28 -18.27 -0.81 -14.70
N LEU A 29 -18.35 -1.19 -15.96
CA LEU A 29 -18.72 -2.55 -16.38
C LEU A 29 -17.72 -3.57 -15.88
N MET A 30 -16.41 -3.27 -16.01
CA MET A 30 -15.33 -4.11 -15.48
C MET A 30 -15.39 -4.22 -13.95
N ALA A 31 -15.71 -3.13 -13.24
CA ALA A 31 -15.86 -3.16 -11.78
C ALA A 31 -17.04 -4.03 -11.33
N VAL A 32 -18.20 -3.88 -11.98
CA VAL A 32 -19.40 -4.71 -11.71
C VAL A 32 -19.12 -6.18 -12.06
N THR A 33 -18.42 -6.44 -13.16
CA THR A 33 -18.05 -7.80 -13.57
C THR A 33 -17.09 -8.44 -12.58
N LEU A 34 -16.09 -7.70 -12.08
CA LEU A 34 -15.15 -8.18 -11.07
C LEU A 34 -15.85 -8.50 -9.74
N MET A 35 -16.75 -7.64 -9.27
CA MET A 35 -17.54 -7.91 -8.05
C MET A 35 -18.45 -9.13 -8.21
N SER A 36 -19.01 -9.34 -9.39
CA SER A 36 -19.80 -10.55 -9.68
C SER A 36 -18.94 -11.79 -9.77
N LEU A 37 -17.73 -11.71 -10.35
CA LEU A 37 -16.80 -12.83 -10.49
C LEU A 37 -16.21 -13.29 -9.15
N LYS A 38 -16.10 -12.42 -8.15
CA LYS A 38 -15.62 -12.77 -6.80
C LYS A 38 -16.34 -13.96 -6.19
N HIS A 39 -17.63 -14.12 -6.48
CA HIS A 39 -18.46 -15.23 -5.96
C HIS A 39 -18.27 -16.56 -6.72
N PHE A 40 -17.65 -16.52 -7.91
CA PHE A 40 -17.50 -17.67 -8.79
C PHE A 40 -16.03 -18.11 -8.98
N MET A 41 -15.09 -17.32 -8.48
CA MET A 41 -13.65 -17.61 -8.63
C MET A 41 -13.06 -18.07 -7.30
N ALA A 42 -12.07 -18.96 -7.37
CA ALA A 42 -11.24 -19.26 -6.20
C ALA A 42 -10.54 -17.97 -5.71
N PRO A 43 -10.46 -17.74 -4.38
CA PRO A 43 -9.90 -16.50 -3.82
C PRO A 43 -8.51 -16.15 -4.35
N GLU A 44 -7.67 -17.16 -4.59
CA GLU A 44 -6.32 -17.01 -5.10
C GLU A 44 -6.31 -16.47 -6.54
N VAL A 45 -7.22 -17.00 -7.38
CA VAL A 45 -7.38 -16.53 -8.76
C VAL A 45 -7.97 -15.14 -8.81
N TYR A 46 -8.94 -14.85 -7.94
CA TYR A 46 -9.52 -13.51 -7.84
C TYR A 46 -8.48 -12.47 -7.44
N ALA A 47 -7.56 -12.82 -6.53
CA ALA A 47 -6.50 -11.93 -6.06
C ALA A 47 -5.59 -11.39 -7.19
N ASP A 48 -5.47 -12.11 -8.29
CA ASP A 48 -4.68 -11.67 -9.46
C ASP A 48 -5.34 -10.50 -10.22
N PHE A 49 -6.64 -10.29 -10.02
CA PHE A 49 -7.40 -9.20 -10.64
C PHE A 49 -7.58 -7.98 -9.73
N VAL A 50 -7.13 -8.08 -8.48
CA VAL A 50 -7.17 -6.96 -7.52
C VAL A 50 -5.98 -6.04 -7.75
N GLY A 51 -6.26 -4.78 -8.07
CA GLY A 51 -5.23 -3.75 -8.18
C GLY A 51 -4.65 -3.40 -6.81
N ARG A 52 -3.38 -3.01 -6.78
CA ARG A 52 -2.66 -2.62 -5.56
C ARG A 52 -2.33 -1.14 -5.55
N ILE A 53 -2.72 -0.47 -4.48
CA ILE A 53 -2.36 0.92 -4.20
C ILE A 53 -1.33 0.92 -3.09
N LEU A 54 -0.13 1.41 -3.40
CA LEU A 54 0.98 1.50 -2.45
C LEU A 54 1.09 2.91 -1.89
N LEU A 55 1.22 3.02 -0.57
CA LEU A 55 1.55 4.25 0.13
C LEU A 55 3.01 4.19 0.58
N LEU A 56 3.81 5.13 0.11
CA LEU A 56 5.20 5.32 0.49
C LEU A 56 5.39 6.66 1.21
N GLY A 57 6.47 6.82 1.91
CA GLY A 57 6.85 8.05 2.60
C GLY A 57 7.59 7.75 3.89
N GLY A 58 8.24 8.77 4.42
CA GLY A 58 8.93 8.69 5.70
C GLY A 58 7.98 8.43 6.88
N GLU A 59 8.54 8.37 8.05
CA GLU A 59 7.76 8.27 9.28
C GLU A 59 6.92 9.55 9.51
N SER A 60 5.80 9.41 10.22
CA SER A 60 4.87 10.52 10.53
C SER A 60 4.31 11.27 9.34
N THR A 61 4.35 10.71 8.12
CA THR A 61 3.77 11.33 6.92
C THR A 61 2.28 11.01 6.72
N GLY A 62 1.64 10.33 7.68
CA GLY A 62 0.21 10.01 7.64
C GLY A 62 -0.18 8.83 6.72
N LYS A 63 0.76 7.98 6.31
CA LYS A 63 0.49 6.80 5.46
C LYS A 63 -0.62 5.92 6.02
N THR A 64 -0.51 5.50 7.26
CA THR A 64 -1.48 4.63 7.93
C THR A 64 -2.87 5.27 7.98
N THR A 65 -2.95 6.55 8.36
CA THR A 65 -4.22 7.30 8.38
C THR A 65 -4.82 7.40 6.98
N LEU A 66 -3.98 7.58 5.96
CA LEU A 66 -4.43 7.60 4.56
C LEU A 66 -4.88 6.21 4.10
N ALA A 67 -4.17 5.14 4.50
CA ALA A 67 -4.54 3.75 4.19
C ALA A 67 -5.94 3.43 4.72
N GLU A 68 -6.19 3.74 5.99
CA GLU A 68 -7.50 3.54 6.63
C GLU A 68 -8.61 4.33 5.93
N ALA A 69 -8.35 5.61 5.65
CA ALA A 69 -9.33 6.48 4.99
C ALA A 69 -9.65 6.01 3.55
N LEU A 70 -8.64 5.55 2.80
CA LEU A 70 -8.83 5.00 1.47
C LEU A 70 -9.57 3.67 1.51
N ALA A 71 -9.22 2.77 2.44
CA ALA A 71 -9.89 1.48 2.60
C ALA A 71 -11.39 1.68 2.89
N LEU A 72 -11.72 2.58 3.82
CA LEU A 72 -13.10 2.94 4.12
C LEU A 72 -13.81 3.55 2.90
N LYS A 73 -13.16 4.48 2.19
CA LYS A 73 -13.76 5.18 1.04
C LYS A 73 -14.00 4.28 -0.15
N LEU A 74 -13.13 3.28 -0.35
CA LEU A 74 -13.18 2.33 -1.46
C LEU A 74 -13.90 1.03 -1.06
N GLU A 75 -14.44 0.96 0.16
CA GLU A 75 -15.12 -0.22 0.71
C GLU A 75 -14.26 -1.49 0.55
N THR A 76 -12.99 -1.39 0.92
CA THR A 76 -12.00 -2.45 0.78
C THR A 76 -11.16 -2.61 2.05
N GLU A 77 -10.18 -3.50 1.99
CA GLU A 77 -9.25 -3.77 3.08
C GLU A 77 -7.89 -3.08 2.84
N TRP A 78 -7.07 -2.98 3.87
CA TRP A 78 -5.69 -2.51 3.78
C TRP A 78 -4.74 -3.42 4.54
N ALA A 79 -3.49 -3.49 4.10
CA ALA A 79 -2.41 -4.24 4.72
C ALA A 79 -1.55 -3.29 5.55
N PRO A 80 -1.53 -3.42 6.88
CA PRO A 80 -0.68 -2.63 7.75
C PRO A 80 0.80 -2.98 7.58
N GLU A 81 1.66 -2.02 7.91
CA GLU A 81 3.11 -2.20 7.93
C GLU A 81 3.54 -3.26 8.94
N TYR A 82 4.11 -4.37 8.44
CA TYR A 82 4.61 -5.42 9.32
C TYR A 82 5.93 -5.05 9.99
N GLY A 83 6.76 -4.26 9.34
CA GLY A 83 8.06 -3.84 9.88
C GLY A 83 7.94 -3.19 11.26
N ARG A 84 6.94 -2.33 11.45
CA ARG A 84 6.66 -1.69 12.75
C ARG A 84 6.28 -2.71 13.81
N GLU A 85 5.32 -3.59 13.48
CA GLU A 85 4.88 -4.63 14.41
C GLU A 85 6.06 -5.54 14.82
N TYR A 86 6.90 -5.90 13.87
CA TYR A 86 8.05 -6.75 14.14
C TYR A 86 9.12 -6.03 14.97
N TRP A 87 9.35 -4.73 14.71
CA TRP A 87 10.22 -3.89 15.52
C TRP A 87 9.78 -3.88 16.99
N ASP A 88 8.49 -3.71 17.25
CA ASP A 88 7.93 -3.71 18.60
C ASP A 88 8.08 -5.08 19.26
N LEU A 89 7.83 -6.18 18.53
CA LEU A 89 8.04 -7.56 19.01
C LEU A 89 9.50 -7.84 19.37
N ARG A 90 10.44 -7.21 18.70
CA ARG A 90 11.88 -7.35 18.92
C ARG A 90 12.44 -6.31 19.91
N ASN A 91 11.59 -5.53 20.57
CA ASN A 91 11.99 -4.43 21.47
C ASN A 91 12.98 -3.43 20.83
N GLY A 92 12.86 -3.21 19.53
CA GLY A 92 13.72 -2.30 18.78
C GLY A 92 15.09 -2.86 18.41
N GLU A 93 15.32 -4.16 18.55
CA GLU A 93 16.56 -4.84 18.19
C GLU A 93 16.34 -5.71 16.96
N LEU A 94 16.70 -5.18 15.78
CA LEU A 94 16.67 -5.93 14.53
C LEU A 94 18.08 -6.39 14.14
N VAL A 95 18.14 -7.55 13.51
CA VAL A 95 19.34 -8.07 12.84
C VAL A 95 19.11 -8.13 11.34
N PHE A 96 20.18 -8.28 10.58
CA PHE A 96 20.09 -8.27 9.11
C PHE A 96 19.13 -9.33 8.55
N GLU A 97 19.12 -10.51 9.13
CA GLU A 97 18.28 -11.64 8.73
C GLU A 97 16.78 -11.35 8.89
N ASP A 98 16.44 -10.45 9.81
CA ASP A 98 15.05 -10.03 10.03
C ASP A 98 14.48 -9.26 8.82
N MET A 99 15.33 -8.58 8.05
CA MET A 99 14.89 -7.77 6.91
C MET A 99 14.20 -8.61 5.84
N LEU A 100 14.75 -9.77 5.50
CA LEU A 100 14.10 -10.68 4.55
C LEU A 100 12.77 -11.20 5.10
N HIS A 101 12.74 -11.57 6.38
CA HIS A 101 11.51 -12.03 7.04
C HIS A 101 10.40 -10.96 7.00
N ILE A 102 10.76 -9.71 7.31
CA ILE A 102 9.82 -8.58 7.26
C ILE A 102 9.27 -8.40 5.83
N GLY A 103 10.13 -8.38 4.82
CA GLY A 103 9.71 -8.23 3.43
C GLY A 103 8.81 -9.37 2.95
N GLN A 104 9.14 -10.61 3.25
CA GLN A 104 8.33 -11.79 2.90
C GLN A 104 6.96 -11.76 3.59
N THR A 105 6.92 -11.41 4.87
CA THR A 105 5.66 -11.33 5.62
C THR A 105 4.78 -10.21 5.10
N GLN A 106 5.36 -9.05 4.73
CA GLN A 106 4.61 -7.97 4.10
C GLN A 106 3.96 -8.43 2.80
N VAL A 107 4.69 -9.12 1.93
CA VAL A 107 4.14 -9.70 0.67
C VAL A 107 3.02 -10.70 0.95
N ALA A 108 3.17 -11.57 1.94
CA ALA A 108 2.14 -12.54 2.32
C ALA A 108 0.86 -11.85 2.83
N ARG A 109 1.00 -10.76 3.60
CA ARG A 109 -0.14 -9.91 4.03
C ARG A 109 -0.86 -9.30 2.84
N GLU A 110 -0.13 -8.75 1.88
CA GLU A 110 -0.70 -8.17 0.66
C GLU A 110 -1.43 -9.21 -0.20
N GLN A 111 -0.92 -10.44 -0.29
CA GLN A 111 -1.58 -11.53 -1.00
C GLN A 111 -2.89 -11.94 -0.31
N THR A 112 -2.87 -12.07 1.01
CA THR A 112 -4.06 -12.36 1.81
C THR A 112 -5.10 -11.24 1.71
N LEU A 113 -4.63 -9.99 1.72
CA LEU A 113 -5.46 -8.81 1.52
C LEU A 113 -6.18 -8.87 0.17
N ALA A 114 -5.46 -9.17 -0.91
CA ALA A 114 -6.03 -9.19 -2.26
C ALA A 114 -7.20 -10.18 -2.37
N GLN A 115 -7.17 -11.32 -1.67
CA GLN A 115 -8.27 -12.28 -1.64
C GLN A 115 -9.56 -11.72 -1.02
N LYS A 116 -9.43 -10.76 -0.09
CA LYS A 116 -10.55 -10.16 0.64
C LYS A 116 -11.01 -8.84 0.02
N SER A 117 -10.13 -8.15 -0.69
CA SER A 117 -10.37 -6.85 -1.29
C SER A 117 -11.48 -6.90 -2.34
N ASN A 118 -12.14 -5.77 -2.60
CA ASN A 118 -13.16 -5.68 -3.65
C ASN A 118 -12.50 -5.48 -5.03
N ARG A 119 -11.85 -4.36 -5.25
CA ARG A 119 -11.17 -4.02 -6.50
C ARG A 119 -9.73 -3.58 -6.26
N TRP A 120 -9.49 -2.97 -5.11
CA TRP A 120 -8.22 -2.37 -4.73
C TRP A 120 -7.82 -2.88 -3.36
N GLY A 121 -6.60 -3.36 -3.21
CA GLY A 121 -5.95 -3.56 -1.93
C GLY A 121 -5.02 -2.38 -1.63
N ILE A 122 -5.14 -1.82 -0.44
CA ILE A 122 -4.30 -0.71 0.00
C ILE A 122 -3.10 -1.29 0.77
N CYS A 123 -1.88 -0.97 0.35
CA CYS A 123 -0.65 -1.43 0.99
C CYS A 123 0.01 -0.26 1.73
N ASP A 124 0.06 -0.33 3.06
CA ASP A 124 0.84 0.61 3.88
C ASP A 124 2.27 0.10 3.92
N THR A 125 3.13 0.75 3.14
CA THR A 125 4.50 0.36 2.81
C THR A 125 4.63 -0.88 1.88
N SER A 126 5.88 -1.28 1.62
CA SER A 126 6.24 -2.38 0.72
C SER A 126 7.62 -2.95 1.06
N PRO A 127 8.03 -4.08 0.47
CA PRO A 127 9.40 -4.60 0.58
C PRO A 127 10.49 -3.58 0.19
N LEU A 128 10.18 -2.59 -0.66
CA LEU A 128 11.11 -1.51 -0.99
C LEU A 128 11.48 -0.70 0.25
N THR A 129 10.51 -0.36 1.10
CA THR A 129 10.78 0.33 2.37
C THR A 129 11.70 -0.50 3.26
N THR A 130 11.43 -1.80 3.39
CA THR A 130 12.29 -2.72 4.15
C THR A 130 13.71 -2.79 3.58
N ALA A 131 13.87 -2.80 2.26
CA ALA A 131 15.17 -2.79 1.60
C ALA A 131 15.95 -1.49 1.88
N ILE A 132 15.26 -0.33 1.89
CA ILE A 132 15.86 0.95 2.27
C ILE A 132 16.35 0.90 3.73
N TYR A 133 15.53 0.41 4.66
CA TYR A 133 15.97 0.24 6.05
C TYR A 133 17.14 -0.74 6.17
N SER A 134 17.15 -1.84 5.41
CA SER A 134 18.27 -2.79 5.38
C SER A 134 19.57 -2.11 4.96
N GLN A 135 19.50 -1.28 3.90
CA GLN A 135 20.67 -0.53 3.44
C GLN A 135 21.15 0.48 4.49
N VAL A 136 20.24 1.17 5.15
CA VAL A 136 20.58 2.19 6.17
C VAL A 136 21.16 1.57 7.44
N LEU A 137 20.56 0.48 7.94
CA LEU A 137 20.93 -0.11 9.21
C LEU A 137 22.13 -1.06 9.11
N PHE A 138 22.29 -1.75 7.97
CA PHE A 138 23.26 -2.84 7.81
C PHE A 138 24.22 -2.65 6.64
N ASP A 139 24.09 -1.54 5.90
CA ASP A 139 24.88 -1.22 4.68
C ASP A 139 24.84 -2.35 3.62
N ARG A 140 23.77 -3.12 3.60
CA ARG A 140 23.55 -4.22 2.64
C ARG A 140 22.09 -4.58 2.52
N ILE A 141 21.73 -5.20 1.38
CA ILE A 141 20.39 -5.73 1.10
C ILE A 141 20.55 -7.22 0.77
N ASP A 142 19.69 -8.06 1.34
CA ASP A 142 19.59 -9.45 0.94
C ASP A 142 19.06 -9.57 -0.50
N HIS A 143 19.65 -10.41 -1.32
CA HIS A 143 19.24 -10.56 -2.72
C HIS A 143 17.78 -11.03 -2.88
N ALA A 144 17.29 -11.90 -2.00
CA ALA A 144 15.89 -12.31 -2.04
C ALA A 144 14.96 -11.15 -1.65
N LEU A 145 15.37 -10.27 -0.72
CA LEU A 145 14.63 -9.05 -0.41
C LEU A 145 14.65 -8.08 -1.60
N GLU A 146 15.78 -7.92 -2.27
CA GLU A 146 15.89 -7.08 -3.48
C GLU A 146 14.90 -7.56 -4.57
N VAL A 147 14.80 -8.87 -4.81
CA VAL A 147 13.80 -9.43 -5.74
C VAL A 147 12.37 -9.06 -5.33
N LEU A 148 12.05 -9.04 -4.04
CA LEU A 148 10.71 -8.64 -3.58
C LEU A 148 10.40 -7.16 -3.87
N THR A 149 11.41 -6.29 -3.98
CA THR A 149 11.19 -4.87 -4.31
C THR A 149 10.68 -4.64 -5.72
N THR A 150 10.83 -5.60 -6.62
CA THR A 150 10.34 -5.52 -8.00
C THR A 150 8.85 -5.77 -8.15
N ARG A 151 8.15 -6.00 -7.02
CA ARG A 151 6.71 -6.24 -7.00
C ARG A 151 5.94 -5.09 -7.64
N HIS A 152 4.99 -5.43 -8.50
CA HIS A 152 4.16 -4.45 -9.19
C HIS A 152 3.07 -3.88 -8.28
N TYR A 153 2.89 -2.55 -8.36
CA TYR A 153 1.78 -1.81 -7.79
C TYR A 153 1.18 -0.92 -8.88
N ASP A 154 -0.15 -0.91 -8.99
CA ASP A 154 -0.86 -0.17 -10.05
C ASP A 154 -0.83 1.34 -9.81
N HIS A 155 -0.85 1.74 -8.54
CA HIS A 155 -0.73 3.13 -8.13
C HIS A 155 0.22 3.24 -6.95
N ILE A 156 1.08 4.25 -6.99
CA ILE A 156 2.02 4.56 -5.90
C ILE A 156 1.80 6.01 -5.49
N PHE A 157 1.55 6.22 -4.21
CA PHE A 157 1.43 7.55 -3.60
C PHE A 157 2.59 7.77 -2.65
N LEU A 158 3.34 8.84 -2.89
CA LEU A 158 4.38 9.29 -1.99
C LEU A 158 3.80 10.35 -1.05
N CYS A 159 3.70 10.01 0.23
CA CYS A 159 3.27 10.93 1.28
C CYS A 159 4.44 11.83 1.67
N ALA A 160 4.27 13.14 1.43
CA ALA A 160 5.28 14.12 1.78
C ALA A 160 5.29 14.39 3.30
N PRO A 161 6.43 14.82 3.87
CA PRO A 161 6.53 15.16 5.30
C PRO A 161 5.95 16.55 5.57
N ASP A 162 4.67 16.76 5.23
CA ASP A 162 3.98 18.06 5.36
C ASP A 162 3.43 18.32 6.78
N PHE A 163 3.58 17.33 7.66
CA PHE A 163 3.13 17.39 9.04
C PHE A 163 4.32 17.46 9.99
N GLU A 164 4.11 18.08 11.16
CA GLU A 164 5.11 18.02 12.22
C GLU A 164 5.38 16.56 12.62
N PHE A 165 6.66 16.24 12.82
CA PHE A 165 7.06 14.92 13.29
C PHE A 165 6.51 14.71 14.72
N VAL A 166 5.72 13.66 14.89
CA VAL A 166 5.20 13.28 16.20
C VAL A 166 5.99 12.08 16.72
N GLN A 167 6.72 12.28 17.83
CA GLN A 167 7.43 11.21 18.51
C GLN A 167 6.43 10.33 19.28
N ASP A 168 6.25 9.10 18.85
CA ASP A 168 5.33 8.12 19.45
C ASP A 168 6.02 7.12 20.39
N GLY A 169 7.31 7.34 20.69
CA GLY A 169 8.10 6.51 21.62
C GLY A 169 8.72 5.26 20.99
N THR A 170 8.35 4.90 19.76
CA THR A 170 8.96 3.77 19.04
C THR A 170 10.13 4.18 18.15
N ARG A 171 10.38 5.48 18.03
CA ARG A 171 11.33 6.08 17.08
C ARG A 171 12.48 6.71 17.83
N LYS A 172 13.71 6.36 17.46
CA LYS A 172 14.91 6.86 18.14
C LYS A 172 15.39 8.22 17.63
N ASP A 173 15.04 8.61 16.38
CA ASP A 173 15.54 9.85 15.78
C ASP A 173 14.57 10.48 14.77
N SER A 174 14.58 11.82 14.73
CA SER A 174 13.88 12.65 13.74
C SER A 174 14.66 12.85 12.44
N ALA A 175 15.70 12.04 12.19
CA ALA A 175 16.70 12.29 11.16
C ALA A 175 16.48 11.51 9.85
N PHE A 176 15.24 11.07 9.58
CA PHE A 176 14.88 10.42 8.31
C PHE A 176 13.70 11.12 7.65
#